data_ecd44b1e06e33f36a4520744e57ed4a0
#
_entry.id   ecd44b1e06e33f36a4520744e57ed4a0
#
_cell.length_a   1.000
_cell.length_b   1.000
_cell.length_c   1.000
_cell.angle_alpha   90.00
_cell.angle_beta   90.00
_cell.angle_gamma   90.00
#
_symmetry.space_group_name_H-M   'P 1'
#
loop_
_entity.id
_entity.type
_entity.pdbx_description
1 polymer ?
#
loop_
_entity_poly.entity_id
_entity_poly.type
_entity_poly.pdbx_seq_one_letter_code
_entity_poly.pdbx_strand_id
1 'polypeptide(L)'
;MQNILITGSSGFIGSNILLNIFNKHNIYITSRSKISIKLKELKVIHYKNHLDLNKKLKKIKIDIIIHCGTHYVKNHNVSDINKLTLANIEFGVILLENLKSMGVKKFINFSTVWQNYNGKQDIAYNLYSAFKLSYSKILDYYIGKYSFIRFYNLFISDTYGENDNRSKIINLIKQNIRNKKKIRIVSK
;
A
#
# COMPACT_ATOMS: atom_id res chain seq x y z
N MET A 1 -5.98 -8.89 21.71
CA MET A 1 -5.30 -8.00 20.76
C MET A 1 -4.84 -8.83 19.57
N GLN A 2 -4.88 -8.27 18.34
CA GLN A 2 -4.45 -8.96 17.12
C GLN A 2 -3.05 -8.48 16.71
N ASN A 3 -2.28 -9.35 16.07
CA ASN A 3 -1.01 -8.99 15.45
C ASN A 3 -1.28 -8.49 14.01
N ILE A 4 -1.05 -7.22 13.76
CA ILE A 4 -1.34 -6.58 12.46
C ILE A 4 -0.05 -6.13 11.80
N LEU A 5 0.21 -6.58 10.58
CA LEU A 5 1.32 -6.09 9.75
C LEU A 5 0.81 -5.01 8.79
N ILE A 6 1.37 -3.80 8.91
CA ILE A 6 1.10 -2.70 7.98
C ILE A 6 2.34 -2.49 7.10
N THR A 7 2.18 -2.63 5.80
CA THR A 7 3.23 -2.27 4.85
C THR A 7 2.97 -0.89 4.26
N GLY A 8 4.02 -0.18 3.87
CA GLY A 8 3.86 1.20 3.39
C GLY A 8 3.40 2.18 4.46
N SER A 9 3.74 1.92 5.73
CA SER A 9 3.38 2.73 6.90
C SER A 9 3.97 4.15 6.91
N SER A 10 4.96 4.44 6.06
CA SER A 10 5.48 5.80 5.84
C SER A 10 4.70 6.59 4.78
N GLY A 11 3.83 5.93 3.99
CA GLY A 11 2.97 6.58 3.01
C GLY A 11 1.70 7.15 3.65
N PHE A 12 0.98 8.00 2.90
CA PHE A 12 -0.21 8.70 3.41
C PHE A 12 -1.27 7.75 4.00
N ILE A 13 -1.67 6.71 3.27
CA ILE A 13 -2.70 5.77 3.75
C ILE A 13 -2.18 4.96 4.92
N GLY A 14 -1.00 4.36 4.79
CA GLY A 14 -0.43 3.49 5.81
C GLY A 14 -0.13 4.20 7.13
N SER A 15 0.33 5.47 7.10
CA SER A 15 0.57 6.26 8.30
C SER A 15 -0.72 6.63 9.02
N ASN A 16 -1.77 7.00 8.28
CA ASN A 16 -3.08 7.30 8.87
C ASN A 16 -3.71 6.06 9.51
N ILE A 17 -3.64 4.89 8.86
CA ILE A 17 -4.09 3.64 9.45
C ILE A 17 -3.30 3.32 10.71
N LEU A 18 -1.96 3.38 10.64
CA LEU A 18 -1.08 3.13 11.78
C LEU A 18 -1.48 3.96 13.00
N LEU A 19 -1.62 5.27 12.85
CA LEU A 19 -1.96 6.18 13.95
C LEU A 19 -3.34 5.88 14.56
N ASN A 20 -4.31 5.44 13.77
CA ASN A 20 -5.67 5.16 14.24
C ASN A 20 -5.82 3.82 14.98
N ILE A 21 -4.95 2.84 14.73
CA ILE A 21 -5.09 1.50 15.32
C ILE A 21 -3.94 1.13 16.27
N PHE A 22 -2.91 1.96 16.37
CA PHE A 22 -1.68 1.67 17.11
C PHE A 22 -1.93 1.24 18.56
N ASN A 23 -2.78 1.96 19.30
CA ASN A 23 -3.07 1.67 20.71
C ASN A 23 -4.05 0.52 20.94
N LYS A 24 -4.58 -0.08 19.88
CA LYS A 24 -5.63 -1.11 19.94
C LYS A 24 -5.13 -2.52 19.63
N HIS A 25 -3.96 -2.64 19.01
CA HIS A 25 -3.43 -3.89 18.48
C HIS A 25 -1.89 -3.95 18.58
N ASN A 26 -1.32 -5.15 18.45
CA ASN A 26 0.13 -5.34 18.30
C ASN A 26 0.53 -5.02 16.85
N ILE A 27 1.20 -3.91 16.62
CA ILE A 27 1.50 -3.45 15.28
C ILE A 27 2.92 -3.81 14.86
N TYR A 28 3.01 -4.43 13.69
CA TYR A 28 4.23 -4.68 12.94
C TYR A 28 4.24 -3.80 11.70
N ILE A 29 5.40 -3.27 11.36
CA ILE A 29 5.61 -2.55 10.09
C ILE A 29 6.86 -3.06 9.39
N THR A 30 6.92 -2.91 8.07
CA THR A 30 8.12 -3.20 7.29
C THR A 30 8.84 -1.92 6.92
N SER A 31 10.17 -1.92 6.98
CA SER A 31 10.99 -0.79 6.54
C SER A 31 12.35 -1.21 5.99
N ARG A 32 12.82 -0.49 4.96
CA ARG A 32 14.18 -0.60 4.40
C ARG A 32 15.17 0.38 5.04
N SER A 33 14.68 1.44 5.66
CA SER A 33 15.47 2.50 6.28
C SER A 33 15.16 2.65 7.76
N LYS A 34 15.99 3.40 8.50
CA LYS A 34 15.67 3.81 9.86
C LYS A 34 14.37 4.61 9.87
N ILE A 35 13.53 4.35 10.86
CA ILE A 35 12.23 5.00 11.01
C ILE A 35 12.33 6.05 12.10
N SER A 36 11.84 7.26 11.81
CA SER A 36 11.76 8.36 12.77
C SER A 36 10.54 8.27 13.70
N ILE A 37 9.63 7.32 13.46
CA ILE A 37 8.41 7.17 14.25
C ILE A 37 8.75 6.60 15.62
N LYS A 38 8.64 7.42 16.65
CA LYS A 38 8.82 7.03 18.05
C LYS A 38 7.47 6.63 18.66
N LEU A 39 6.92 5.50 18.23
CA LEU A 39 5.76 4.91 18.89
C LEU A 39 6.26 3.79 19.80
N LYS A 40 5.94 3.87 21.11
CA LYS A 40 6.27 2.84 22.09
C LYS A 40 5.62 1.51 21.64
N GLU A 41 6.35 0.40 21.66
CA GLU A 41 5.85 -0.94 21.29
C GLU A 41 5.64 -1.23 19.79
N LEU A 42 5.99 -0.29 18.89
CA LEU A 42 5.95 -0.57 17.45
C LEU A 42 7.04 -1.57 17.06
N LYS A 43 6.65 -2.70 16.47
CA LYS A 43 7.58 -3.75 16.03
C LYS A 43 7.98 -3.52 14.57
N VAL A 44 9.25 -3.22 14.34
CA VAL A 44 9.77 -2.89 13.01
C VAL A 44 10.52 -4.07 12.42
N ILE A 45 10.07 -4.56 11.26
CA ILE A 45 10.75 -5.57 10.46
C ILE A 45 11.64 -4.82 9.46
N HIS A 46 12.88 -4.56 9.89
CA HIS A 46 13.89 -4.02 8.97
C HIS A 46 14.34 -5.10 8.00
N TYR A 47 14.44 -4.77 6.70
CA TYR A 47 14.92 -5.71 5.69
C TYR A 47 15.79 -4.99 4.64
N LYS A 48 16.80 -5.71 4.14
CA LYS A 48 17.76 -5.21 3.14
C LYS A 48 17.25 -5.43 1.70
N ASN A 49 16.66 -6.59 1.47
CA ASN A 49 16.09 -7.02 0.19
C ASN A 49 14.94 -8.01 0.41
N HIS A 50 14.29 -8.42 -0.65
CA HIS A 50 13.12 -9.29 -0.59
C HIS A 50 13.43 -10.70 -0.05
N LEU A 51 14.61 -11.24 -0.27
CA LEU A 51 15.03 -12.54 0.33
C LEU A 51 15.18 -12.42 1.85
N ASP A 52 15.75 -11.32 2.34
CA ASP A 52 15.85 -11.04 3.78
C ASP A 52 14.46 -10.85 4.40
N LEU A 53 13.57 -10.12 3.71
CA LEU A 53 12.18 -9.97 4.13
C LEU A 53 11.49 -11.33 4.26
N ASN A 54 11.58 -12.19 3.24
CA ASN A 54 11.00 -13.53 3.24
C ASN A 54 11.47 -14.37 4.46
N LYS A 55 12.78 -14.34 4.77
CA LYS A 55 13.34 -15.04 5.94
C LYS A 55 12.76 -14.52 7.27
N LYS A 56 12.54 -13.21 7.38
CA LYS A 56 12.00 -12.57 8.60
C LYS A 56 10.51 -12.82 8.77
N LEU A 57 9.73 -12.79 7.69
CA LEU A 57 8.30 -13.05 7.73
C LEU A 57 7.98 -14.47 8.23
N LYS A 58 8.79 -15.47 7.87
CA LYS A 58 8.62 -16.86 8.34
C LYS A 58 8.75 -17.02 9.86
N LYS A 59 9.36 -16.07 10.55
CA LYS A 59 9.64 -16.14 12.01
C LYS A 59 8.60 -15.44 12.88
N ILE A 60 7.56 -14.82 12.29
CA ILE A 60 6.57 -14.04 13.01
C ILE A 60 5.16 -14.59 12.81
N LYS A 61 4.28 -14.29 13.75
CA LYS A 61 2.85 -14.61 13.65
C LYS A 61 2.04 -13.33 13.47
N ILE A 62 1.22 -13.30 12.43
CA ILE A 62 0.42 -12.15 12.02
C ILE A 62 -1.00 -12.61 11.73
N ASP A 63 -1.99 -11.96 12.34
CA ASP A 63 -3.41 -12.25 12.10
C ASP A 63 -3.94 -11.51 10.86
N ILE A 64 -3.52 -10.26 10.67
CA ILE A 64 -4.00 -9.38 9.60
C ILE A 64 -2.83 -8.71 8.89
N ILE A 65 -2.84 -8.72 7.56
CA ILE A 65 -1.94 -7.88 6.75
C ILE A 65 -2.75 -6.75 6.12
N ILE A 66 -2.26 -5.52 6.28
CA ILE A 66 -2.76 -4.31 5.60
C ILE A 66 -1.66 -3.85 4.63
N HIS A 67 -1.85 -4.16 3.35
CA HIS A 67 -0.85 -3.92 2.31
C HIS A 67 -1.08 -2.59 1.60
N CYS A 68 -0.45 -1.51 2.13
CA CYS A 68 -0.44 -0.18 1.53
C CYS A 68 0.87 0.11 0.78
N GLY A 69 1.85 -0.81 0.83
CA GLY A 69 3.16 -0.63 0.20
C GLY A 69 3.01 -0.53 -1.32
N THR A 70 3.48 0.56 -1.91
CA THR A 70 3.42 0.81 -3.35
C THR A 70 4.47 1.84 -3.76
N HIS A 71 4.89 1.80 -5.01
CA HIS A 71 5.64 2.88 -5.66
C HIS A 71 4.75 3.52 -6.73
N TYR A 72 4.47 4.81 -6.58
CA TYR A 72 3.61 5.56 -7.51
C TYR A 72 4.43 6.51 -8.37
N VAL A 73 4.25 6.41 -9.68
CA VAL A 73 4.78 7.34 -10.66
C VAL A 73 3.65 7.69 -11.64
N LYS A 74 3.38 8.98 -11.85
CA LYS A 74 2.35 9.41 -12.80
C LYS A 74 2.82 9.21 -14.25
N ASN A 75 3.99 9.75 -14.55
CA ASN A 75 4.67 9.62 -15.84
C ASN A 75 6.00 8.91 -15.57
N HIS A 76 6.15 7.70 -16.07
CA HIS A 76 7.32 6.86 -15.80
C HIS A 76 8.39 7.01 -16.89
N ASN A 77 9.63 6.76 -16.49
CA ASN A 77 10.78 6.53 -17.36
C ASN A 77 11.22 5.06 -17.26
N VAL A 78 12.08 4.63 -18.16
CA VAL A 78 12.65 3.27 -18.15
C VAL A 78 13.32 2.95 -16.79
N SER A 79 13.98 3.92 -16.17
CA SER A 79 14.62 3.79 -14.86
C SER A 79 13.64 3.52 -13.69
N ASP A 80 12.36 3.78 -13.87
CA ASP A 80 11.33 3.52 -12.85
C ASP A 80 10.81 2.08 -12.87
N ILE A 81 11.00 1.35 -13.98
CA ILE A 81 10.42 0.02 -14.19
C ILE A 81 10.83 -0.93 -13.07
N ASN A 82 12.12 -0.99 -12.72
CA ASN A 82 12.60 -1.86 -11.64
C ASN A 82 11.94 -1.53 -10.30
N LYS A 83 11.84 -0.25 -9.94
CA LYS A 83 11.19 0.19 -8.69
C LYS A 83 9.70 -0.14 -8.69
N LEU A 84 9.02 0.03 -9.83
CA LEU A 84 7.62 -0.33 -9.99
C LEU A 84 7.41 -1.84 -9.82
N THR A 85 8.23 -2.67 -10.46
CA THR A 85 8.18 -4.14 -10.36
C THR A 85 8.41 -4.61 -8.92
N LEU A 86 9.50 -4.14 -8.31
CA LEU A 86 9.87 -4.55 -6.95
C LEU A 86 8.80 -4.15 -5.91
N ALA A 87 8.27 -2.93 -6.01
CA ALA A 87 7.35 -2.43 -4.99
C ALA A 87 5.89 -2.85 -5.22
N ASN A 88 5.45 -2.99 -6.48
CA ASN A 88 4.04 -3.22 -6.78
C ASN A 88 3.71 -4.68 -7.12
N ILE A 89 4.72 -5.52 -7.41
CA ILE A 89 4.54 -6.94 -7.68
C ILE A 89 5.30 -7.78 -6.68
N GLU A 90 6.63 -7.79 -6.74
CA GLU A 90 7.47 -8.73 -6.00
C GLU A 90 7.25 -8.65 -4.49
N PHE A 91 7.24 -7.45 -3.93
CA PHE A 91 7.00 -7.23 -2.50
C PHE A 91 5.66 -7.83 -2.04
N GLY A 92 4.59 -7.59 -2.80
CA GLY A 92 3.27 -8.12 -2.52
C GLY A 92 3.21 -9.65 -2.63
N VAL A 93 3.87 -10.23 -3.65
CA VAL A 93 3.93 -11.69 -3.84
C VAL A 93 4.67 -12.37 -2.67
N ILE A 94 5.75 -11.78 -2.17
CA ILE A 94 6.45 -12.30 -0.98
C ILE A 94 5.55 -12.31 0.26
N LEU A 95 4.70 -11.29 0.44
CA LEU A 95 3.71 -11.32 1.53
C LEU A 95 2.73 -12.47 1.34
N LEU A 96 2.20 -12.66 0.13
CA LEU A 96 1.24 -13.71 -0.22
C LEU A 96 1.83 -15.12 -0.04
N GLU A 97 3.08 -15.36 -0.41
CA GLU A 97 3.77 -16.64 -0.19
C GLU A 97 3.97 -16.98 1.30
N ASN A 98 4.00 -15.97 2.17
CA ASN A 98 4.20 -16.19 3.61
C ASN A 98 2.89 -16.21 4.42
N LEU A 99 1.70 -16.09 3.81
CA LEU A 99 0.42 -16.02 4.52
C LEU A 99 0.21 -17.22 5.44
N LYS A 100 0.44 -18.44 4.94
CA LYS A 100 0.27 -19.68 5.71
C LYS A 100 1.28 -19.78 6.86
N SER A 101 2.55 -19.49 6.62
CA SER A 101 3.61 -19.60 7.64
C SER A 101 3.41 -18.57 8.77
N MET A 102 2.93 -17.38 8.46
CA MET A 102 2.59 -16.35 9.44
C MET A 102 1.27 -16.63 10.19
N GLY A 103 0.39 -17.50 9.67
CA GLY A 103 -0.93 -17.78 10.25
C GLY A 103 -1.96 -16.68 9.96
N VAL A 104 -1.85 -16.01 8.80
CA VAL A 104 -2.71 -14.89 8.43
C VAL A 104 -4.15 -15.35 8.21
N LYS A 105 -5.10 -14.59 8.77
CA LYS A 105 -6.55 -14.80 8.65
C LYS A 105 -7.21 -13.79 7.70
N LYS A 106 -6.63 -12.59 7.58
CA LYS A 106 -7.16 -11.52 6.71
C LYS A 106 -6.02 -10.82 5.97
N PHE A 107 -6.21 -10.60 4.67
CA PHE A 107 -5.30 -9.83 3.82
C PHE A 107 -6.08 -8.70 3.15
N ILE A 108 -5.67 -7.45 3.41
CA ILE A 108 -6.31 -6.25 2.87
C ILE A 108 -5.33 -5.57 1.93
N ASN A 109 -5.66 -5.53 0.63
CA ASN A 109 -4.88 -4.86 -0.40
C ASN A 109 -5.52 -3.54 -0.79
N PHE A 110 -4.70 -2.52 -1.00
CA PHE A 110 -5.11 -1.24 -1.58
C PHE A 110 -4.77 -1.20 -3.06
N SER A 111 -5.80 -1.30 -3.90
CA SER A 111 -5.73 -1.16 -5.34
C SER A 111 -6.17 0.24 -5.78
N THR A 112 -6.48 0.45 -7.04
CA THR A 112 -6.88 1.76 -7.58
C THR A 112 -8.01 1.63 -8.60
N VAL A 113 -8.94 2.58 -8.60
CA VAL A 113 -9.97 2.68 -9.64
C VAL A 113 -9.37 2.95 -11.04
N TRP A 114 -8.14 3.48 -11.11
CA TRP A 114 -7.45 3.78 -12.35
C TRP A 114 -7.05 2.53 -13.17
N GLN A 115 -7.22 1.33 -12.62
CA GLN A 115 -7.07 0.09 -13.38
C GLN A 115 -8.28 -0.21 -14.29
N ASN A 116 -9.39 0.51 -14.11
CA ASN A 116 -10.58 0.45 -14.95
C ASN A 116 -10.85 1.85 -15.53
N TYR A 117 -9.92 2.35 -16.35
CA TYR A 117 -9.96 3.71 -16.89
C TYR A 117 -11.20 3.97 -17.74
N ASN A 118 -11.86 5.11 -17.51
CA ASN A 118 -13.12 5.49 -18.17
C ASN A 118 -14.24 4.43 -18.01
N GLY A 119 -14.27 3.72 -16.89
CA GLY A 119 -15.25 2.67 -16.62
C GLY A 119 -15.05 1.37 -17.43
N LYS A 120 -13.99 1.28 -18.24
CA LYS A 120 -13.67 0.09 -19.00
C LYS A 120 -12.88 -0.89 -18.15
N GLN A 121 -13.43 -2.09 -17.98
CA GLN A 121 -12.82 -3.14 -17.19
C GLN A 121 -11.42 -3.50 -17.74
N ASP A 122 -10.47 -3.65 -16.82
CA ASP A 122 -9.09 -4.08 -17.11
C ASP A 122 -8.32 -3.18 -18.11
N ILE A 123 -8.74 -1.93 -18.28
CA ILE A 123 -8.03 -0.91 -19.07
C ILE A 123 -7.34 0.07 -18.13
N ALA A 124 -6.04 -0.08 -17.99
CA ALA A 124 -5.24 0.74 -17.06
C ALA A 124 -4.94 2.14 -17.63
N TYR A 125 -5.04 3.18 -16.79
CA TYR A 125 -4.75 4.57 -17.17
C TYR A 125 -3.26 4.83 -17.47
N ASN A 126 -2.36 4.22 -16.71
CA ASN A 126 -0.92 4.38 -16.82
C ASN A 126 -0.19 3.11 -16.37
N LEU A 127 1.14 3.09 -16.49
CA LEU A 127 1.94 1.92 -16.11
C LEU A 127 1.76 1.53 -14.64
N TYR A 128 1.70 2.50 -13.72
CA TYR A 128 1.43 2.22 -12.31
C TYR A 128 0.10 1.46 -12.12
N SER A 129 -0.98 1.93 -12.75
CA SER A 129 -2.29 1.26 -12.63
C SER A 129 -2.30 -0.11 -13.34
N ALA A 130 -1.49 -0.30 -14.40
CA ALA A 130 -1.27 -1.61 -15.01
C ALA A 130 -0.58 -2.59 -14.05
N PHE A 131 0.43 -2.14 -13.28
CA PHE A 131 1.03 -2.94 -12.22
C PHE A 131 0.03 -3.29 -11.12
N LYS A 132 -0.85 -2.37 -10.73
CA LYS A 132 -1.91 -2.64 -9.74
C LYS A 132 -2.93 -3.66 -10.27
N LEU A 133 -3.29 -3.58 -11.55
CA LEU A 133 -4.14 -4.58 -12.21
C LEU A 133 -3.47 -5.96 -12.24
N SER A 134 -2.21 -6.02 -12.65
CA SER A 134 -1.43 -7.27 -12.66
C SER A 134 -1.37 -7.89 -11.27
N TYR A 135 -1.13 -7.08 -10.24
CA TYR A 135 -1.13 -7.56 -8.85
C TYR A 135 -2.51 -8.05 -8.41
N SER A 136 -3.60 -7.42 -8.84
CA SER A 136 -4.96 -7.90 -8.57
C SER A 136 -5.19 -9.30 -9.18
N LYS A 137 -4.70 -9.57 -10.39
CA LYS A 137 -4.78 -10.91 -11.00
C LYS A 137 -3.91 -11.95 -10.26
N ILE A 138 -2.75 -11.55 -9.76
CA ILE A 138 -1.94 -12.41 -8.89
C ILE A 138 -2.69 -12.69 -7.58
N LEU A 139 -3.34 -11.69 -6.99
CA LEU A 139 -4.14 -11.84 -5.78
C LEU A 139 -5.28 -12.84 -5.98
N ASP A 140 -5.96 -12.83 -7.15
CA ASP A 140 -7.03 -13.78 -7.51
C ASP A 140 -6.53 -15.25 -7.45
N TYR A 141 -5.30 -15.52 -7.91
CA TYR A 141 -4.66 -16.83 -7.76
C TYR A 141 -4.55 -17.26 -6.29
N TYR A 142 -4.11 -16.34 -5.39
CA TYR A 142 -3.98 -16.68 -3.97
C TYR A 142 -5.33 -16.79 -3.25
N ILE A 143 -6.34 -16.06 -3.70
CA ILE A 143 -7.73 -16.22 -3.22
C ILE A 143 -8.20 -17.66 -3.51
N GLY A 144 -7.98 -18.15 -4.72
CA GLY A 144 -8.29 -19.54 -5.07
C GLY A 144 -7.47 -20.58 -4.29
N LYS A 145 -6.20 -20.26 -3.98
CA LYS A 145 -5.28 -21.16 -3.26
C LYS A 145 -5.59 -21.27 -1.76
N TYR A 146 -6.11 -20.20 -1.13
CA TYR A 146 -6.27 -20.12 0.33
C TYR A 146 -7.70 -19.78 0.76
N SER A 147 -8.62 -20.75 0.66
CA SER A 147 -10.04 -20.58 1.03
C SER A 147 -10.28 -20.20 2.50
N PHE A 148 -9.32 -20.46 3.39
CA PHE A 148 -9.39 -20.15 4.81
C PHE A 148 -8.96 -18.73 5.17
N ILE A 149 -8.44 -17.94 4.20
CA ILE A 149 -8.03 -16.54 4.38
C ILE A 149 -9.08 -15.63 3.76
N ARG A 150 -9.49 -14.59 4.48
CA ARG A 150 -10.36 -13.54 3.93
C ARG A 150 -9.52 -12.49 3.23
N PHE A 151 -9.73 -12.34 1.92
CA PHE A 151 -9.07 -11.32 1.11
C PHE A 151 -10.01 -10.15 0.84
N TYR A 152 -9.45 -8.93 0.91
CA TYR A 152 -10.14 -7.69 0.56
C TYR A 152 -9.25 -6.91 -0.41
N ASN A 153 -9.74 -6.69 -1.63
CA ASN A 153 -9.07 -5.85 -2.62
C ASN A 153 -9.83 -4.52 -2.74
N LEU A 154 -9.31 -3.46 -2.10
CA LEU A 154 -9.98 -2.17 -1.99
C LEU A 154 -9.57 -1.28 -3.16
N PHE A 155 -10.51 -0.99 -4.04
CA PHE A 155 -10.33 -0.05 -5.15
C PHE A 155 -10.54 1.37 -4.64
N ILE A 156 -9.45 2.08 -4.42
CA ILE A 156 -9.50 3.45 -3.93
C ILE A 156 -9.40 4.47 -5.07
N SER A 157 -10.16 5.53 -4.95
CA SER A 157 -10.06 6.73 -5.78
C SER A 157 -9.05 7.73 -5.19
N ASP A 158 -9.20 9.02 -5.48
CA ASP A 158 -8.38 10.04 -4.84
C ASP A 158 -8.64 10.12 -3.34
N THR A 159 -7.57 10.03 -2.58
CA THR A 159 -7.59 10.11 -1.12
C THR A 159 -7.05 11.46 -0.67
N TYR A 160 -7.63 12.01 0.39
CA TYR A 160 -7.20 13.25 1.04
C TYR A 160 -7.44 13.17 2.56
N GLY A 161 -6.82 14.03 3.32
CA GLY A 161 -7.01 14.05 4.78
C GLY A 161 -6.01 14.95 5.48
N GLU A 162 -5.94 14.81 6.80
CA GLU A 162 -4.96 15.50 7.62
C GLU A 162 -3.54 15.05 7.27
N ASN A 163 -2.59 15.97 7.35
CA ASN A 163 -1.18 15.74 7.05
C ASN A 163 -0.89 15.23 5.62
N ASP A 164 -1.81 15.47 4.68
CA ASP A 164 -1.59 15.12 3.27
C ASP A 164 -0.82 16.23 2.55
N ASN A 165 0.49 16.05 2.41
CA ASN A 165 1.39 16.98 1.73
C ASN A 165 1.53 16.73 0.23
N ARG A 166 0.75 15.80 -0.34
CA ARG A 166 0.80 15.49 -1.77
C ARG A 166 0.15 16.60 -2.60
N SER A 167 0.66 16.85 -3.80
CA SER A 167 0.10 17.82 -4.76
C SER A 167 -1.18 17.29 -5.41
N LYS A 168 -2.20 17.03 -4.60
CA LYS A 168 -3.54 16.61 -5.02
C LYS A 168 -4.47 17.80 -5.14
N ILE A 169 -5.48 17.70 -6.01
CA ILE A 169 -6.39 18.81 -6.31
C ILE A 169 -7.02 19.41 -5.04
N ILE A 170 -7.48 18.59 -4.10
CA ILE A 170 -8.09 19.07 -2.85
C ILE A 170 -7.07 19.84 -1.99
N ASN A 171 -5.83 19.39 -1.93
CA ASN A 171 -4.78 20.07 -1.18
C ASN A 171 -4.39 21.40 -1.85
N LEU A 172 -4.33 21.41 -3.19
CA LEU A 172 -4.11 22.65 -3.96
C LEU A 172 -5.24 23.65 -3.76
N ILE A 173 -6.50 23.20 -3.76
CA ILE A 173 -7.66 24.05 -3.46
C ILE A 173 -7.54 24.63 -2.06
N LYS A 174 -7.33 23.81 -1.03
CA LYS A 174 -7.14 24.26 0.36
C LYS A 174 -6.02 25.29 0.49
N GLN A 175 -4.88 25.04 -0.14
CA GLN A 175 -3.72 25.94 -0.12
C GLN A 175 -4.02 27.28 -0.80
N ASN A 176 -4.69 27.26 -1.97
CA ASN A 176 -5.05 28.47 -2.68
C ASN A 176 -6.09 29.31 -1.92
N ILE A 177 -7.09 28.67 -1.29
CA ILE A 177 -8.05 29.37 -0.42
C ILE A 177 -7.32 30.06 0.73
N ARG A 178 -6.42 29.35 1.44
CA ARG A 178 -5.64 29.94 2.55
C ARG A 178 -4.80 31.13 2.10
N ASN A 179 -4.23 31.05 0.90
CA ASN A 179 -3.36 32.08 0.34
C ASN A 179 -4.13 33.17 -0.45
N LYS A 180 -5.47 33.15 -0.44
CA LYS A 180 -6.34 34.06 -1.21
C LYS A 180 -6.01 34.13 -2.71
N LYS A 181 -5.53 33.01 -3.29
CA LYS A 181 -5.16 32.91 -4.71
C LYS A 181 -6.33 32.37 -5.53
N LYS A 182 -6.49 32.88 -6.76
CA LYS A 182 -7.47 32.33 -7.72
C LYS A 182 -7.10 30.91 -8.12
N ILE A 183 -8.10 30.03 -8.14
CA ILE A 183 -7.96 28.65 -8.59
C ILE A 183 -8.34 28.60 -10.06
N ARG A 184 -7.41 28.21 -10.93
CA ARG A 184 -7.70 27.93 -12.34
C ARG A 184 -7.81 26.41 -12.50
N ILE A 185 -8.99 25.92 -12.82
CA ILE A 185 -9.21 24.52 -13.21
C ILE A 185 -9.20 24.50 -14.72
N VAL A 186 -8.21 23.82 -15.29
CA VAL A 186 -8.15 23.60 -16.73
C VAL A 186 -8.73 22.21 -16.97
N SER A 187 -9.93 22.14 -17.54
CA SER A 187 -10.47 20.91 -18.11
C SER A 187 -9.87 20.73 -19.51
N LYS A 188 -9.35 19.55 -19.82
CA LYS A 188 -9.08 19.14 -21.19
C LYS A 188 -10.29 18.45 -21.73
#